data_3eeeff781daf8f7ba1f2907b8f8a6c54
#
_entry.id   3eeeff781daf8f7ba1f2907b8f8a6c54
#
_cell.length_a   1.000
_cell.length_b   1.000
_cell.length_c   1.000
_cell.angle_alpha   90.00
_cell.angle_beta   90.00
_cell.angle_gamma   90.00
#
_symmetry.space_group_name_H-M   'P 1'
#
loop_
_entity.id
_entity.type
_entity.pdbx_description
1 polymer ?
#
loop_
_entity_poly.entity_id
_entity_poly.type
_entity_poly.pdbx_seq_one_letter_code
_entity_poly.pdbx_strand_id
1 'polypeptide(L)'
;TITHDEFISLEYSKAALKALEDKGWVERKAQTIAIDLSWRRQLDITETPHKLNKQQAVAVSILNQQQGFNCSLLEGVTGSGKTEVYLSVLEAILKQGKQALILVPEIGLTPQTINRFKRRFAVNIAVIHSGLTDNQRLDAWRQARSGQAAIIIGTRSALFTPMLFPGIIILDEEHDASFKQQEGVRYHAR
;
A
#
# COMPACT_ATOMS: atom_id res chain seq x y z
N THR A 1 -12.48 4.12 26.49
CA THR A 1 -11.27 4.63 25.79
C THR A 1 -11.61 4.78 24.33
N ILE A 2 -11.38 5.94 23.77
CA ILE A 2 -11.55 6.22 22.34
C ILE A 2 -10.21 6.73 21.80
N THR A 3 -9.91 6.47 20.54
CA THR A 3 -8.73 7.00 19.90
C THR A 3 -8.93 8.48 19.55
N HIS A 4 -7.83 9.19 19.29
CA HIS A 4 -7.89 10.59 18.85
C HIS A 4 -8.65 10.74 17.52
N ASP A 5 -8.50 9.78 16.61
CA ASP A 5 -9.17 9.79 15.29
C ASP A 5 -10.66 9.50 15.42
N GLU A 6 -11.06 8.56 16.29
CA GLU A 6 -12.48 8.32 16.62
C GLU A 6 -13.10 9.57 17.24
N PHE A 7 -12.36 10.26 18.14
CA PHE A 7 -12.84 11.51 18.73
C PHE A 7 -13.09 12.60 17.68
N ILE A 8 -12.18 12.75 16.71
CA ILE A 8 -12.34 13.71 15.61
C ILE A 8 -13.51 13.31 14.70
N SER A 9 -13.70 12.02 14.44
CA SER A 9 -14.80 11.52 13.60
C SER A 9 -16.19 11.76 14.20
N LEU A 10 -16.26 11.94 15.53
CA LEU A 10 -17.48 12.27 16.25
C LEU A 10 -17.79 13.79 16.26
N GLU A 11 -17.04 14.58 15.50
CA GLU A 11 -17.21 16.04 15.36
C GLU A 11 -17.16 16.84 16.66
N TYR A 12 -16.57 16.30 17.73
CA TYR A 12 -16.37 17.03 18.97
C TYR A 12 -15.28 18.10 18.82
N SER A 13 -15.51 19.27 19.42
CA SER A 13 -14.55 20.35 19.31
C SER A 13 -13.29 20.09 20.16
N LYS A 14 -12.11 20.46 19.61
CA LYS A 14 -10.84 20.40 20.35
C LYS A 14 -10.87 21.24 21.64
N ALA A 15 -11.64 22.34 21.65
CA ALA A 15 -11.82 23.19 22.83
C ALA A 15 -12.60 22.45 23.94
N ALA A 16 -13.63 21.68 23.59
CA ALA A 16 -14.38 20.87 24.54
C ALA A 16 -13.49 19.78 25.17
N LEU A 17 -12.65 19.12 24.36
CA LEU A 17 -11.70 18.14 24.88
C LEU A 17 -10.72 18.77 25.89
N LYS A 18 -10.16 19.91 25.56
CA LYS A 18 -9.25 20.65 26.47
C LYS A 18 -9.95 21.04 27.76
N ALA A 19 -11.19 21.52 27.68
CA ALA A 19 -11.96 21.87 28.90
C ALA A 19 -12.25 20.64 29.78
N LEU A 20 -12.42 19.47 29.22
CA LEU A 20 -12.58 18.22 29.98
C LEU A 20 -11.27 17.74 30.59
N GLU A 21 -10.14 17.92 29.88
CA GLU A 21 -8.80 17.66 30.43
C GLU A 21 -8.47 18.57 31.59
N ASP A 22 -8.74 19.89 31.48
CA ASP A 22 -8.52 20.88 32.52
C ASP A 22 -9.37 20.58 33.78
N LYS A 23 -10.53 19.95 33.63
CA LYS A 23 -11.38 19.47 34.72
C LYS A 23 -10.98 18.11 35.30
N GLY A 24 -9.98 17.45 34.72
CA GLY A 24 -9.53 16.11 35.12
C GLY A 24 -10.51 14.99 34.81
N TRP A 25 -11.53 15.21 33.94
CA TRP A 25 -12.51 14.21 33.56
C TRP A 25 -12.03 13.30 32.42
N VAL A 26 -11.03 13.76 31.67
CA VAL A 26 -10.40 13.05 30.56
C VAL A 26 -8.89 13.20 30.69
N GLU A 27 -8.16 12.14 30.38
CA GLU A 27 -6.70 12.11 30.35
C GLU A 27 -6.23 11.63 28.99
N ARG A 28 -5.25 12.30 28.38
CA ARG A 28 -4.55 11.80 27.20
C ARG A 28 -3.45 10.85 27.61
N LYS A 29 -3.52 9.63 27.14
CA LYS A 29 -2.43 8.67 27.29
C LYS A 29 -1.83 8.34 25.93
N ALA A 30 -0.52 8.48 25.82
CA ALA A 30 0.20 7.90 24.68
C ALA A 30 0.17 6.38 24.83
N GLN A 31 -0.42 5.71 23.87
CA GLN A 31 -0.41 4.27 23.81
C GLN A 31 0.58 3.81 22.73
N THR A 32 1.55 2.99 23.12
CA THR A 32 2.39 2.30 22.15
C THR A 32 1.58 1.18 21.51
N ILE A 33 1.22 1.34 20.25
CA ILE A 33 0.56 0.29 19.50
C ILE A 33 1.62 -0.72 19.09
N ALA A 34 1.46 -1.98 19.50
CA ALA A 34 2.33 -3.06 19.06
C ALA A 34 2.25 -3.20 17.54
N ILE A 35 3.42 -3.30 16.89
CA ILE A 35 3.50 -3.50 15.44
C ILE A 35 3.07 -4.94 15.15
N ASP A 36 1.97 -5.09 14.42
CA ASP A 36 1.49 -6.39 13.99
C ASP A 36 2.18 -6.81 12.68
N LEU A 37 2.95 -7.89 12.76
CA LEU A 37 3.64 -8.53 11.64
C LEU A 37 3.13 -9.95 11.39
N SER A 38 1.93 -10.28 11.86
CA SER A 38 1.32 -11.63 11.72
C SER A 38 1.24 -12.09 10.27
N TRP A 39 0.96 -11.17 9.33
CA TRP A 39 0.90 -11.44 7.90
C TRP A 39 2.19 -12.07 7.33
N ARG A 40 3.33 -11.81 7.95
CA ARG A 40 4.61 -12.39 7.52
C ARG A 40 4.75 -13.89 7.85
N ARG A 41 3.98 -14.35 8.82
CA ARG A 41 3.98 -15.76 9.24
C ARG A 41 2.89 -16.53 8.52
N GLN A 42 1.73 -15.90 8.35
CA GLN A 42 0.56 -16.49 7.73
C GLN A 42 -0.12 -15.42 6.88
N LEU A 43 -0.16 -15.63 5.58
CA LEU A 43 -0.88 -14.80 4.63
C LEU A 43 -2.26 -15.39 4.40
N ASP A 44 -3.29 -14.66 4.79
CA ASP A 44 -4.67 -15.05 4.52
C ASP A 44 -5.10 -14.45 3.17
N ILE A 45 -5.52 -15.34 2.27
CA ILE A 45 -6.07 -14.99 0.96
C ILE A 45 -7.58 -15.11 1.05
N THR A 46 -8.27 -13.99 0.87
CA THR A 46 -9.72 -13.91 1.08
C THR A 46 -10.52 -14.16 -0.19
N GLU A 47 -9.96 -13.90 -1.36
CA GLU A 47 -10.61 -14.14 -2.65
C GLU A 47 -9.86 -15.21 -3.44
N THR A 48 -10.59 -16.20 -3.94
CA THR A 48 -10.01 -17.23 -4.81
C THR A 48 -9.43 -16.60 -6.07
N PRO A 49 -8.18 -16.93 -6.43
CA PRO A 49 -7.57 -16.42 -7.66
C PRO A 49 -8.41 -16.74 -8.89
N HIS A 50 -8.54 -15.78 -9.80
CA HIS A 50 -9.07 -16.08 -11.11
C HIS A 50 -8.15 -17.06 -11.84
N LYS A 51 -8.76 -18.00 -12.58
CA LYS A 51 -7.99 -18.95 -13.38
C LYS A 51 -7.17 -18.20 -14.44
N LEU A 52 -5.87 -18.26 -14.32
CA LEU A 52 -4.96 -17.68 -15.31
C LEU A 52 -5.10 -18.40 -16.67
N ASN A 53 -5.08 -17.64 -17.74
CA ASN A 53 -4.90 -18.23 -19.07
C ASN A 53 -3.44 -18.68 -19.26
N LYS A 54 -3.15 -19.39 -20.36
CA LYS A 54 -1.80 -19.94 -20.60
C LYS A 54 -0.70 -18.89 -20.64
N GLN A 55 -0.94 -17.74 -21.25
CA GLN A 55 0.04 -16.65 -21.35
C GLN A 55 0.29 -16.00 -19.99
N GLN A 56 -0.76 -15.74 -19.23
CA GLN A 56 -0.66 -15.21 -17.85
C GLN A 56 0.09 -16.16 -16.93
N ALA A 57 -0.20 -17.48 -17.00
CA ALA A 57 0.50 -18.49 -16.21
C ALA A 57 1.99 -18.56 -16.53
N VAL A 58 2.36 -18.46 -17.82
CA VAL A 58 3.77 -18.38 -18.24
C VAL A 58 4.43 -17.13 -17.69
N ALA A 59 3.80 -15.96 -17.80
CA ALA A 59 4.33 -14.71 -17.26
C ALA A 59 4.55 -14.79 -15.76
N VAL A 60 3.59 -15.28 -14.98
CA VAL A 60 3.72 -15.48 -13.53
C VAL A 60 4.87 -16.45 -13.21
N SER A 61 5.00 -17.54 -13.95
CA SER A 61 6.08 -18.51 -13.75
C SER A 61 7.46 -17.89 -13.98
N ILE A 62 7.63 -17.12 -15.06
CA ILE A 62 8.89 -16.42 -15.36
C ILE A 62 9.23 -15.42 -14.26
N LEU A 63 8.26 -14.59 -13.84
CA LEU A 63 8.48 -13.58 -12.82
C LEU A 63 8.83 -14.18 -11.45
N ASN A 64 8.20 -15.29 -11.07
CA ASN A 64 8.46 -15.96 -9.80
C ASN A 64 9.79 -16.73 -9.75
N GLN A 65 10.40 -17.05 -10.89
CA GLN A 65 11.69 -17.73 -10.97
C GLN A 65 12.88 -16.78 -10.88
N GLN A 66 12.66 -15.48 -11.00
CA GLN A 66 13.74 -14.49 -10.95
C GLN A 66 14.36 -14.42 -9.56
N GLN A 67 15.70 -14.33 -9.52
CA GLN A 67 16.47 -14.18 -8.29
C GLN A 67 17.27 -12.89 -8.33
N GLY A 68 17.44 -12.27 -7.16
CA GLY A 68 18.12 -10.99 -7.04
C GLY A 68 17.31 -9.83 -7.63
N PHE A 69 17.99 -8.77 -8.01
CA PHE A 69 17.35 -7.62 -8.65
C PHE A 69 17.15 -7.90 -10.14
N ASN A 70 15.91 -7.82 -10.57
CA ASN A 70 15.52 -7.93 -11.98
C ASN A 70 14.48 -6.86 -12.32
N CYS A 71 14.51 -6.39 -13.56
CA CYS A 71 13.51 -5.49 -14.11
C CYS A 71 12.79 -6.21 -15.27
N SER A 72 11.49 -6.29 -15.21
CA SER A 72 10.67 -6.97 -16.22
C SER A 72 9.57 -6.06 -16.71
N LEU A 73 9.33 -6.04 -18.01
CA LEU A 73 8.20 -5.35 -18.62
C LEU A 73 7.09 -6.38 -18.92
N LEU A 74 5.92 -6.15 -18.32
CA LEU A 74 4.71 -6.92 -18.65
C LEU A 74 3.88 -6.15 -19.68
N GLU A 75 4.03 -6.51 -20.93
CA GLU A 75 3.29 -5.90 -22.02
C GLU A 75 1.95 -6.63 -22.27
N GLY A 76 0.92 -5.84 -22.54
CA GLY A 76 -0.42 -6.38 -22.86
C GLY A 76 -1.44 -5.25 -23.01
N VAL A 77 -2.42 -5.49 -23.88
CA VAL A 77 -3.52 -4.53 -24.13
C VAL A 77 -4.35 -4.29 -22.86
N THR A 78 -5.08 -3.20 -22.83
CA THR A 78 -6.06 -2.93 -21.77
C THR A 78 -7.08 -4.06 -21.70
N GLY A 79 -7.36 -4.54 -20.48
CA GLY A 79 -8.26 -5.67 -20.28
C GLY A 79 -7.64 -7.06 -20.48
N SER A 80 -6.35 -7.18 -20.85
CA SER A 80 -5.67 -8.48 -20.99
C SER A 80 -5.46 -9.24 -19.68
N GLY A 81 -5.81 -8.62 -18.55
CA GLY A 81 -5.67 -9.20 -17.21
C GLY A 81 -4.26 -9.06 -16.61
N LYS A 82 -3.49 -8.04 -17.01
CA LYS A 82 -2.20 -7.71 -16.38
C LYS A 82 -2.32 -7.68 -14.85
N THR A 83 -3.41 -7.12 -14.34
CA THR A 83 -3.69 -7.04 -12.90
C THR A 83 -3.67 -8.42 -12.23
N GLU A 84 -4.26 -9.44 -12.84
CA GLU A 84 -4.28 -10.78 -12.27
C GLU A 84 -2.89 -11.43 -12.26
N VAL A 85 -2.06 -11.11 -13.26
CA VAL A 85 -0.67 -11.55 -13.30
C VAL A 85 0.09 -10.97 -12.11
N TYR A 86 0.05 -9.65 -11.90
CA TYR A 86 0.81 -9.08 -10.79
C TYR A 86 0.20 -9.37 -9.42
N LEU A 87 -1.12 -9.59 -9.28
CA LEU A 87 -1.71 -10.10 -8.03
C LEU A 87 -1.17 -11.50 -7.69
N SER A 88 -1.00 -12.36 -8.70
CA SER A 88 -0.44 -13.70 -8.49
C SER A 88 1.05 -13.66 -8.11
N VAL A 89 1.81 -12.73 -8.68
CA VAL A 89 3.23 -12.51 -8.29
C VAL A 89 3.31 -11.93 -6.87
N LEU A 90 2.43 -10.97 -6.53
CA LEU A 90 2.35 -10.40 -5.19
C LEU A 90 2.09 -11.46 -4.13
N GLU A 91 1.21 -12.41 -4.41
CA GLU A 91 0.93 -13.52 -3.48
C GLU A 91 2.20 -14.29 -3.13
N ALA A 92 3.04 -14.60 -4.12
CA ALA A 92 4.30 -15.29 -3.90
C ALA A 92 5.30 -14.45 -3.06
N ILE A 93 5.36 -13.15 -3.31
CA ILE A 93 6.22 -12.20 -2.57
C ILE A 93 5.74 -12.05 -1.11
N LEU A 94 4.45 -11.88 -0.91
CA LEU A 94 3.87 -11.75 0.44
C LEU A 94 4.03 -13.04 1.25
N LYS A 95 3.88 -14.22 0.64
CA LYS A 95 4.16 -15.53 1.28
C LYS A 95 5.61 -15.68 1.74
N GLN A 96 6.55 -14.98 1.10
CA GLN A 96 7.94 -14.90 1.56
C GLN A 96 8.14 -13.90 2.70
N GLY A 97 7.08 -13.26 3.20
CA GLY A 97 7.13 -12.23 4.22
C GLY A 97 7.76 -10.92 3.74
N LYS A 98 7.76 -10.65 2.44
CA LYS A 98 8.29 -9.43 1.83
C LYS A 98 7.18 -8.46 1.47
N GLN A 99 7.49 -7.16 1.54
CA GLN A 99 6.57 -6.09 1.22
C GLN A 99 6.55 -5.78 -0.29
N ALA A 100 5.44 -5.24 -0.74
CA ALA A 100 5.26 -4.78 -2.11
C ALA A 100 4.93 -3.28 -2.17
N LEU A 101 5.55 -2.56 -3.11
CA LEU A 101 5.19 -1.19 -3.47
C LEU A 101 4.52 -1.21 -4.85
N ILE A 102 3.34 -0.61 -4.94
CA ILE A 102 2.59 -0.50 -6.18
C ILE A 102 2.41 0.97 -6.49
N LEU A 103 3.02 1.40 -7.58
CA LEU A 103 2.88 2.75 -8.09
C LEU A 103 1.82 2.76 -9.19
N VAL A 104 0.83 3.62 -9.02
CA VAL A 104 -0.25 3.83 -10.00
C VAL A 104 -0.30 5.29 -10.41
N PRO A 105 -0.75 5.62 -11.63
CA PRO A 105 -1.06 6.99 -12.01
C PRO A 105 -2.08 7.62 -11.05
N GLU A 106 -2.09 8.95 -10.92
CA GLU A 106 -3.04 9.63 -10.02
C GLU A 106 -4.50 9.27 -10.33
N ILE A 107 -4.85 9.17 -11.62
CA ILE A 107 -6.17 8.74 -12.07
C ILE A 107 -6.46 7.26 -11.78
N GLY A 108 -5.44 6.44 -11.62
CA GLY A 108 -5.54 5.01 -11.32
C GLY A 108 -5.71 4.69 -9.83
N LEU A 109 -5.42 5.66 -8.95
CA LEU A 109 -5.56 5.48 -7.50
C LEU A 109 -7.01 5.66 -7.05
N THR A 110 -7.86 4.74 -7.42
CA THR A 110 -9.29 4.77 -7.10
C THR A 110 -9.61 3.85 -5.92
N PRO A 111 -10.72 4.09 -5.19
CA PRO A 111 -11.21 3.15 -4.18
C PRO A 111 -11.39 1.73 -4.73
N GLN A 112 -11.78 1.60 -6.00
CA GLN A 112 -11.92 0.30 -6.67
C GLN A 112 -10.58 -0.43 -6.79
N THR A 113 -9.52 0.28 -7.19
CA THR A 113 -8.16 -0.26 -7.26
C THR A 113 -7.71 -0.76 -5.88
N ILE A 114 -7.82 0.08 -4.85
CA ILE A 114 -7.43 -0.29 -3.47
C ILE A 114 -8.25 -1.49 -2.99
N ASN A 115 -9.57 -1.49 -3.22
CA ASN A 115 -10.46 -2.58 -2.82
C ASN A 115 -10.12 -3.91 -3.50
N ARG A 116 -9.60 -3.91 -4.73
CA ARG A 116 -9.14 -5.13 -5.42
C ARG A 116 -8.04 -5.84 -4.62
N PHE A 117 -7.07 -5.09 -4.08
CA PHE A 117 -6.03 -5.66 -3.23
C PHE A 117 -6.57 -6.10 -1.86
N LYS A 118 -7.44 -5.29 -1.23
CA LYS A 118 -8.07 -5.62 0.06
C LYS A 118 -8.95 -6.88 -0.02
N ARG A 119 -9.62 -7.09 -1.14
CA ARG A 119 -10.45 -8.28 -1.37
C ARG A 119 -9.61 -9.53 -1.61
N ARG A 120 -8.42 -9.38 -2.19
CA ARG A 120 -7.52 -10.49 -2.46
C ARG A 120 -6.71 -10.91 -1.24
N PHE A 121 -6.20 -9.95 -0.48
CA PHE A 121 -5.26 -10.16 0.62
C PHE A 121 -5.81 -9.57 1.92
N ALA A 122 -5.88 -10.40 2.96
CA ALA A 122 -6.23 -9.95 4.32
C ALA A 122 -4.98 -9.37 5.03
N VAL A 123 -4.42 -8.30 4.46
CA VAL A 123 -3.22 -7.65 4.99
C VAL A 123 -3.43 -6.14 5.12
N ASN A 124 -2.63 -5.51 5.96
CA ASN A 124 -2.64 -4.06 6.04
C ASN A 124 -2.02 -3.43 4.79
N ILE A 125 -2.75 -2.47 4.22
CA ILE A 125 -2.38 -1.72 3.01
C ILE A 125 -2.23 -0.26 3.36
N ALA A 126 -1.02 0.28 3.22
CA ALA A 126 -0.76 1.70 3.33
C ALA A 126 -1.00 2.38 1.97
N VAL A 127 -1.78 3.47 1.97
CA VAL A 127 -2.07 4.25 0.76
C VAL A 127 -1.39 5.61 0.87
N ILE A 128 -0.64 6.02 -0.17
CA ILE A 128 0.16 7.25 -0.16
C ILE A 128 -0.10 8.06 -1.44
N HIS A 129 -0.70 9.25 -1.28
CA HIS A 129 -0.97 10.18 -2.38
C HIS A 129 -0.97 11.64 -1.92
N SER A 130 -1.04 12.57 -2.87
CA SER A 130 -0.98 14.01 -2.62
C SER A 130 -2.14 14.55 -1.78
N GLY A 131 -3.32 13.93 -1.84
CA GLY A 131 -4.52 14.35 -1.10
C GLY A 131 -4.56 13.95 0.38
N LEU A 132 -3.54 13.26 0.89
CA LEU A 132 -3.46 12.93 2.31
C LEU A 132 -3.06 14.14 3.14
N THR A 133 -3.63 14.25 4.36
CA THR A 133 -3.12 15.16 5.38
C THR A 133 -1.73 14.70 5.85
N ASP A 134 -0.96 15.61 6.46
CA ASP A 134 0.38 15.27 6.95
C ASP A 134 0.38 14.12 7.97
N ASN A 135 -0.63 14.08 8.86
CA ASN A 135 -0.77 12.99 9.82
C ASN A 135 -1.07 11.65 9.13
N GLN A 136 -1.99 11.62 8.18
CA GLN A 136 -2.30 10.41 7.42
C GLN A 136 -1.09 9.91 6.63
N ARG A 137 -0.33 10.84 6.02
CA ARG A 137 0.91 10.52 5.30
C ARG A 137 1.96 9.95 6.23
N LEU A 138 2.14 10.57 7.42
CA LEU A 138 3.07 10.09 8.43
C LEU A 138 2.71 8.68 8.91
N ASP A 139 1.42 8.40 9.15
CA ASP A 139 0.96 7.09 9.58
C ASP A 139 1.18 6.02 8.51
N ALA A 140 0.83 6.31 7.26
CA ALA A 140 1.10 5.40 6.14
C ALA A 140 2.60 5.11 5.98
N TRP A 141 3.44 6.16 6.12
CA TRP A 141 4.89 6.04 6.08
C TRP A 141 5.45 5.18 7.22
N ARG A 142 4.94 5.36 8.46
CA ARG A 142 5.32 4.55 9.63
C ARG A 142 4.93 3.09 9.45
N GLN A 143 3.72 2.81 8.96
CA GLN A 143 3.24 1.45 8.71
C GLN A 143 4.11 0.74 7.65
N ALA A 144 4.51 1.43 6.60
CA ALA A 144 5.41 0.90 5.59
C ALA A 144 6.81 0.64 6.17
N ARG A 145 7.39 1.63 6.85
CA ARG A 145 8.73 1.53 7.46
C ARG A 145 8.83 0.45 8.53
N SER A 146 7.78 0.25 9.32
CA SER A 146 7.76 -0.78 10.38
C SER A 146 7.52 -2.19 9.84
N GLY A 147 7.13 -2.33 8.57
CA GLY A 147 6.70 -3.61 7.98
C GLY A 147 5.27 -4.01 8.34
N GLN A 148 4.52 -3.17 9.06
CA GLN A 148 3.13 -3.43 9.40
C GLN A 148 2.25 -3.46 8.15
N ALA A 149 2.45 -2.54 7.21
CA ALA A 149 1.84 -2.62 5.90
C ALA A 149 2.59 -3.63 5.02
N ALA A 150 1.90 -4.66 4.58
CA ALA A 150 2.43 -5.65 3.63
C ALA A 150 2.48 -5.10 2.20
N ILE A 151 1.50 -4.26 1.87
CA ILE A 151 1.37 -3.62 0.55
C ILE A 151 1.34 -2.11 0.74
N ILE A 152 2.10 -1.40 -0.05
CA ILE A 152 2.08 0.04 -0.17
C ILE A 152 1.54 0.38 -1.56
N ILE A 153 0.48 1.17 -1.65
CA ILE A 153 -0.08 1.63 -2.93
C ILE A 153 0.00 3.15 -2.95
N GLY A 154 0.50 3.70 -4.00
CA GLY A 154 0.53 5.15 -4.10
C GLY A 154 0.86 5.69 -5.48
N THR A 155 0.86 7.01 -5.57
CA THR A 155 1.28 7.72 -6.76
C THR A 155 2.80 7.88 -6.79
N ARG A 156 3.33 8.58 -7.75
CA ARG A 156 4.77 8.82 -7.95
C ARG A 156 5.58 9.08 -6.65
N SER A 157 5.05 9.88 -5.72
CA SER A 157 5.74 10.24 -4.48
C SER A 157 5.90 9.06 -3.51
N ALA A 158 5.13 8.01 -3.65
CA ALA A 158 5.24 6.81 -2.83
C ALA A 158 6.55 6.04 -3.09
N LEU A 159 7.27 6.33 -4.18
CA LEU A 159 8.61 5.78 -4.45
C LEU A 159 9.58 5.99 -3.28
N PHE A 160 9.45 7.11 -2.55
CA PHE A 160 10.34 7.44 -1.43
C PHE A 160 9.91 6.84 -0.09
N THR A 161 8.92 5.95 -0.10
CA THR A 161 8.45 5.30 1.12
C THR A 161 9.41 4.17 1.51
N PRO A 162 9.99 4.22 2.72
CA PRO A 162 10.87 3.14 3.16
C PRO A 162 10.08 1.86 3.42
N MET A 163 10.63 0.75 3.01
CA MET A 163 10.13 -0.58 3.30
C MET A 163 11.13 -1.34 4.17
N LEU A 164 10.66 -2.05 5.19
CA LEU A 164 11.54 -2.86 6.06
C LEU A 164 11.96 -4.15 5.35
N PHE A 165 11.07 -4.73 4.56
CA PHE A 165 11.26 -6.02 3.89
C PHE A 165 10.91 -5.91 2.38
N PRO A 166 11.65 -5.10 1.60
CA PRO A 166 11.32 -4.88 0.19
C PRO A 166 11.38 -6.19 -0.60
N GLY A 167 10.37 -6.47 -1.41
CA GLY A 167 10.29 -7.65 -2.26
C GLY A 167 10.05 -7.34 -3.71
N ILE A 168 9.13 -6.40 -4.00
CA ILE A 168 8.79 -6.04 -5.37
C ILE A 168 8.31 -4.59 -5.44
N ILE A 169 8.62 -3.94 -6.57
CA ILE A 169 8.01 -2.66 -6.96
C ILE A 169 7.29 -2.90 -8.28
N ILE A 170 6.02 -2.52 -8.36
CA ILE A 170 5.19 -2.61 -9.55
C ILE A 170 4.83 -1.20 -9.98
N LEU A 171 5.07 -0.86 -11.24
CA LEU A 171 4.56 0.35 -11.87
C LEU A 171 3.44 -0.06 -12.81
N ASP A 172 2.21 0.25 -12.44
CA ASP A 172 1.05 0.02 -13.31
C ASP A 172 0.92 1.19 -14.29
N GLU A 173 0.62 0.89 -15.57
CA GLU A 173 0.58 1.89 -16.65
C GLU A 173 1.87 2.74 -16.71
N GLU A 174 3.04 2.09 -16.76
CA GLU A 174 4.38 2.68 -16.62
C GLU A 174 4.66 3.84 -17.62
N HIS A 175 3.94 3.85 -18.74
CA HIS A 175 4.03 4.87 -19.78
C HIS A 175 3.32 6.19 -19.42
N ASP A 176 2.56 6.24 -18.32
CA ASP A 176 1.83 7.43 -17.91
C ASP A 176 2.78 8.58 -17.54
N ALA A 177 2.52 9.77 -18.11
CA ALA A 177 3.35 10.95 -17.89
C ALA A 177 3.38 11.44 -16.44
N SER A 178 2.39 11.06 -15.60
CA SER A 178 2.32 11.45 -14.19
C SER A 178 3.46 10.87 -13.33
N PHE A 179 4.16 9.84 -13.81
CA PHE A 179 5.35 9.32 -13.16
C PHE A 179 6.58 10.23 -13.25
N LYS A 180 6.54 11.24 -14.10
CA LYS A 180 7.60 12.25 -14.22
C LYS A 180 7.25 13.49 -13.41
N GLN A 181 8.09 13.87 -12.43
CA GLN A 181 7.99 15.15 -11.72
C GLN A 181 8.48 16.27 -12.62
N GLN A 182 7.63 17.27 -12.85
CA GLN A 182 7.95 18.39 -13.73
C GLN A 182 8.34 19.66 -12.96
N GLU A 183 7.85 19.80 -11.72
CA GLU A 183 8.10 20.95 -10.86
C GLU A 183 8.96 20.59 -9.66
N GLY A 184 9.75 21.54 -9.18
CA GLY A 184 10.65 21.34 -8.05
C GLY A 184 11.79 20.36 -8.35
N VAL A 185 12.03 19.40 -7.45
CA VAL A 185 13.05 18.36 -7.67
C VAL A 185 12.54 17.39 -8.74
N ARG A 186 13.15 17.42 -9.90
CA ARG A 186 12.75 16.61 -11.05
C ARG A 186 13.27 15.18 -10.92
N TYR A 187 12.38 14.21 -10.98
CA TYR A 187 12.69 12.77 -11.00
C TYR A 187 11.63 12.02 -11.82
N HIS A 188 11.94 10.79 -12.15
CA HIS A 188 11.01 9.83 -12.76
C HIS A 188 10.90 8.62 -11.84
N ALA A 189 9.69 8.12 -11.60
CA ALA A 189 9.48 6.98 -10.71
C ALA A 189 9.90 5.62 -11.33
N ARG A 190 10.18 5.63 -12.64
CA ARG A 190 10.70 4.48 -13.38
C ARG A 190 12.21 4.41 -13.28
#